data_af268cb3d027c6567eea08f46e0137b2
#
_entry.id   af268cb3d027c6567eea08f46e0137b2
#
_cell.length_a   1.000
_cell.length_b   1.000
_cell.length_c   1.000
_cell.angle_alpha   90.00
_cell.angle_beta   90.00
_cell.angle_gamma   90.00
#
_symmetry.space_group_name_H-M   'P 1'
#
loop_
_entity.id
_entity.type
_entity.pdbx_description
1 polymer ?
#
loop_
_entity_poly.entity_id
_entity_poly.type
_entity_poly.pdbx_seq_one_letter_code
_entity_poly.pdbx_strand_id
1 'polypeptide(L)'
;MALYRRANRQYVAMSREEVWRFIESQRRVYLGFAMDDGYPHVTPIWFVVVGEKVYMRAQSYKAKVALAAKGKACVVIDDGDKYRELRGAVMWGKSRLVREGKLVAKLTALFDVKYSERQWKAEEMPKEWVEERRKETRTYIEFVPEKVDSWDNRKV
;
A
#
# COMPACT_ATOMS: atom_id res chain seq x y z
N MET A 1 -3.92 17.76 2.00
CA MET A 1 -3.40 16.73 2.90
C MET A 1 -2.69 17.41 4.07
N ALA A 2 -3.19 17.20 5.28
CA ALA A 2 -2.53 17.71 6.47
C ALA A 2 -1.35 16.80 6.84
N LEU A 3 -0.13 17.35 6.80
CA LEU A 3 1.04 16.67 7.31
C LEU A 3 1.02 16.73 8.84
N TYR A 4 0.91 15.58 9.47
CA TYR A 4 0.97 15.48 10.91
C TYR A 4 2.43 15.38 11.35
N ARG A 5 2.91 16.40 12.05
CA ARG A 5 4.28 16.42 12.59
C ARG A 5 4.23 15.93 14.04
N ARG A 6 5.01 14.92 14.37
CA ARG A 6 5.26 14.59 15.78
C ARG A 6 5.97 15.78 16.42
N ALA A 7 5.36 16.35 17.46
CA ALA A 7 5.84 17.54 18.13
C ALA A 7 7.34 17.51 18.51
N ASN A 8 7.88 16.31 18.77
CA ASN A 8 9.25 16.11 19.24
C ASN A 8 10.26 15.70 18.14
N ARG A 9 9.87 15.66 16.86
CA ARG A 9 10.73 15.18 15.77
C ARG A 9 10.61 15.99 14.47
N GLN A 10 10.40 17.29 14.58
CA GLN A 10 10.24 18.17 13.41
C GLN A 10 11.44 18.12 12.46
N TYR A 11 12.65 17.94 13.01
CA TYR A 11 13.91 17.87 12.25
C TYR A 11 14.07 16.61 11.40
N VAL A 12 13.35 15.53 11.70
CA VAL A 12 13.36 14.30 10.90
C VAL A 12 12.12 14.14 10.01
N ALA A 13 11.15 15.05 10.11
CA ALA A 13 9.97 15.00 9.27
C ALA A 13 10.33 15.15 7.79
N MET A 14 9.69 14.37 6.94
CA MET A 14 9.79 14.49 5.50
C MET A 14 8.83 15.56 4.96
N SER A 15 9.25 16.28 3.95
CA SER A 15 8.35 17.12 3.16
C SER A 15 7.35 16.25 2.37
N ARG A 16 6.31 16.87 1.83
CA ARG A 16 5.33 16.16 0.98
C ARG A 16 5.99 15.44 -0.19
N GLU A 17 6.92 16.11 -0.86
CA GLU A 17 7.64 15.52 -1.99
C GLU A 17 8.56 14.37 -1.56
N GLU A 18 9.24 14.51 -0.42
CA GLU A 18 10.08 13.44 0.14
C GLU A 18 9.25 12.21 0.51
N VAL A 19 8.07 12.40 1.12
CA VAL A 19 7.16 11.29 1.46
C VAL A 19 6.79 10.51 0.21
N TRP A 20 6.31 11.16 -0.84
CA TRP A 20 5.86 10.45 -2.04
C TRP A 20 7.01 9.79 -2.79
N ARG A 21 8.17 10.44 -2.87
CA ARG A 21 9.38 9.84 -3.44
C ARG A 21 9.80 8.60 -2.66
N PHE A 22 9.74 8.66 -1.34
CA PHE A 22 10.05 7.53 -0.48
C PHE A 22 9.05 6.37 -0.69
N ILE A 23 7.75 6.66 -0.70
CA ILE A 23 6.72 5.65 -0.92
C ILE A 23 6.91 4.95 -2.28
N GLU A 24 7.11 5.72 -3.34
CA GLU A 24 7.33 5.16 -4.68
C GLU A 24 8.55 4.24 -4.79
N SER A 25 9.58 4.50 -3.98
CA SER A 25 10.80 3.68 -3.94
C SER A 25 10.62 2.32 -3.27
N GLN A 26 9.52 2.11 -2.57
CA GLN A 26 9.28 0.89 -1.79
C GLN A 26 8.46 -0.14 -2.57
N ARG A 27 8.51 -1.39 -2.14
CA ARG A 27 7.88 -2.51 -2.86
C ARG A 27 6.59 -3.01 -2.22
N ARG A 28 6.35 -2.70 -0.96
CA ARG A 28 5.13 -3.09 -0.24
C ARG A 28 4.78 -2.05 0.80
N VAL A 29 3.51 -1.99 1.11
CA VAL A 29 2.96 -1.23 2.24
C VAL A 29 2.24 -2.19 3.18
N TYR A 30 1.97 -1.74 4.38
CA TYR A 30 1.10 -2.44 5.33
C TYR A 30 -0.24 -1.71 5.36
N LEU A 31 -1.28 -2.45 5.00
CA LEU A 31 -2.65 -1.94 4.96
C LEU A 31 -3.40 -2.38 6.21
N GLY A 32 -3.94 -1.44 6.95
CA GLY A 32 -4.64 -1.66 8.20
C GLY A 32 -6.08 -1.17 8.20
N PHE A 33 -6.95 -1.95 8.84
CA PHE A 33 -8.38 -1.64 9.04
C PHE A 33 -8.81 -2.01 10.45
N ALA A 34 -9.88 -1.39 10.92
CA ALA A 34 -10.62 -1.88 12.07
C ALA A 34 -11.61 -2.97 11.63
N MET A 35 -11.56 -4.13 12.26
CA MET A 35 -12.57 -5.19 12.06
C MET A 35 -13.81 -4.93 12.91
N ASP A 36 -14.93 -5.60 12.58
CA ASP A 36 -16.21 -5.43 13.28
C ASP A 36 -16.16 -5.86 14.76
N ASP A 37 -15.29 -6.82 15.08
CA ASP A 37 -15.04 -7.28 16.45
C ASP A 37 -14.10 -6.38 17.27
N GLY A 38 -13.64 -5.26 16.67
CA GLY A 38 -12.73 -4.31 17.29
C GLY A 38 -11.24 -4.61 17.14
N TYR A 39 -10.87 -5.78 16.63
CA TYR A 39 -9.46 -6.07 16.35
C TYR A 39 -8.96 -5.32 15.13
N PRO A 40 -7.72 -4.79 15.15
CA PRO A 40 -7.09 -4.27 13.95
C PRO A 40 -6.66 -5.40 13.01
N HIS A 41 -6.93 -5.26 11.72
CA HIS A 41 -6.39 -6.13 10.68
C HIS A 41 -5.27 -5.40 9.95
N VAL A 42 -4.08 -6.00 9.90
CA VAL A 42 -2.91 -5.44 9.22
C VAL A 42 -2.31 -6.50 8.30
N THR A 43 -2.03 -6.14 7.06
CA THR A 43 -1.45 -7.06 6.08
C THR A 43 -0.47 -6.35 5.15
N PRO A 44 0.69 -6.96 4.84
CA PRO A 44 1.55 -6.47 3.78
C PRO A 44 0.87 -6.66 2.42
N ILE A 45 1.02 -5.69 1.55
CA ILE A 45 0.39 -5.71 0.23
C ILE A 45 1.24 -4.93 -0.78
N TRP A 46 1.20 -5.35 -2.02
CA TRP A 46 1.85 -4.66 -3.13
C TRP A 46 1.02 -3.50 -3.65
N PHE A 47 1.71 -2.48 -4.13
CA PHE A 47 1.08 -1.22 -4.48
C PHE A 47 1.79 -0.50 -5.63
N VAL A 48 1.08 0.43 -6.22
CA VAL A 48 1.62 1.50 -7.09
C VAL A 48 1.06 2.84 -6.63
N VAL A 49 1.74 3.92 -6.99
CA VAL A 49 1.32 5.30 -6.70
C VAL A 49 0.90 5.97 -8.00
N VAL A 50 -0.24 6.61 -7.99
CA VAL A 50 -0.72 7.47 -9.07
C VAL A 50 -1.37 8.72 -8.48
N GLY A 51 -0.86 9.89 -8.80
CA GLY A 51 -1.47 11.16 -8.37
C GLY A 51 -1.59 11.30 -6.86
N GLU A 52 -0.56 10.94 -6.11
CA GLU A 52 -0.55 10.98 -4.63
C GLU A 52 -1.65 10.13 -3.98
N LYS A 53 -1.99 9.03 -4.62
CA LYS A 53 -2.86 7.98 -4.10
C LYS A 53 -2.13 6.65 -4.17
N VAL A 54 -2.39 5.80 -3.20
CA VAL A 54 -1.82 4.45 -3.13
C VAL A 54 -2.86 3.46 -3.66
N TYR A 55 -2.48 2.71 -4.67
CA TYR A 55 -3.33 1.66 -5.24
C TYR A 55 -2.73 0.30 -4.94
N MET A 56 -3.51 -0.54 -4.30
CA MET A 56 -3.10 -1.88 -3.86
C MET A 56 -3.88 -2.95 -4.61
N ARG A 57 -3.22 -4.06 -4.89
CA ARG A 57 -3.85 -5.18 -5.59
C ARG A 57 -4.14 -6.32 -4.64
N ALA A 58 -5.38 -6.75 -4.59
CA ALA A 58 -5.85 -7.85 -3.77
C ALA A 58 -6.68 -8.84 -4.59
N GLN A 59 -6.84 -10.04 -4.04
CA GLN A 59 -7.77 -11.03 -4.56
C GLN A 59 -9.17 -10.70 -4.06
N SER A 60 -10.17 -10.78 -4.93
CA SER A 60 -11.55 -10.36 -4.64
C SER A 60 -12.19 -11.04 -3.42
N TYR A 61 -11.78 -12.26 -3.12
CA TYR A 61 -12.32 -13.05 -2.01
C TYR A 61 -11.62 -12.79 -0.65
N LYS A 62 -10.58 -11.98 -0.62
CA LYS A 62 -9.88 -11.71 0.64
C LYS A 62 -10.66 -10.73 1.53
N ALA A 63 -10.64 -10.96 2.83
CA ALA A 63 -11.30 -10.11 3.82
C ALA A 63 -10.92 -8.63 3.71
N LYS A 64 -9.67 -8.34 3.32
CA LYS A 64 -9.20 -6.97 3.11
C LYS A 64 -9.99 -6.20 2.03
N VAL A 65 -10.54 -6.88 1.03
CA VAL A 65 -11.37 -6.23 0.01
C VAL A 65 -12.69 -5.74 0.61
N ALA A 66 -13.35 -6.59 1.41
CA ALA A 66 -14.57 -6.21 2.11
C ALA A 66 -14.32 -5.07 3.12
N LEU A 67 -13.20 -5.12 3.84
CA LEU A 67 -12.82 -4.08 4.80
C LEU A 67 -12.45 -2.76 4.10
N ALA A 68 -11.78 -2.82 2.96
CA ALA A 68 -11.46 -1.63 2.16
C ALA A 68 -12.70 -0.88 1.68
N ALA A 69 -13.78 -1.60 1.40
CA ALA A 69 -15.06 -1.00 0.99
C ALA A 69 -15.73 -0.17 2.11
N LYS A 70 -15.33 -0.34 3.37
CA LYS A 70 -15.87 0.43 4.52
C LYS A 70 -15.35 1.87 4.60
N GLY A 71 -14.33 2.20 3.84
CA GLY A 71 -13.91 3.57 3.59
C GLY A 71 -12.87 4.17 4.52
N LYS A 72 -12.52 3.57 5.65
CA LYS A 72 -11.44 4.05 6.54
C LYS A 72 -10.29 3.05 6.60
N ALA A 73 -9.08 3.55 6.41
CA ALA A 73 -7.89 2.72 6.42
C ALA A 73 -6.66 3.48 6.96
N CYS A 74 -5.66 2.71 7.32
CA CYS A 74 -4.32 3.18 7.63
C CYS A 74 -3.33 2.47 6.72
N VAL A 75 -2.36 3.20 6.20
CA VAL A 75 -1.25 2.63 5.42
C VAL A 75 0.05 2.99 6.11
N VAL A 76 0.89 1.99 6.35
CA VAL A 76 2.22 2.15 6.93
C VAL A 76 3.27 1.66 5.94
N ILE A 77 4.37 2.37 5.89
CA ILE A 77 5.53 2.03 5.08
C ILE A 77 6.79 2.40 5.83
N ASP A 78 7.78 1.53 5.80
CA ASP A 78 9.04 1.75 6.50
C ASP A 78 10.23 1.16 5.74
N ASP A 79 11.43 1.61 6.12
CA ASP A 79 12.71 1.15 5.59
C ASP A 79 13.82 1.39 6.62
N GLY A 80 14.90 0.61 6.52
CA GLY A 80 16.08 0.71 7.36
C GLY A 80 16.08 -0.30 8.50
N ASP A 81 17.29 -0.75 8.89
CA ASP A 81 17.49 -1.72 9.98
C ASP A 81 18.00 -1.04 11.26
N LYS A 82 18.99 -0.16 11.13
CA LYS A 82 19.58 0.55 12.27
C LYS A 82 18.82 1.83 12.54
N TYR A 83 18.74 2.24 13.82
CA TYR A 83 17.99 3.42 14.23
C TYR A 83 18.25 4.68 13.39
N ARG A 84 19.53 4.92 13.01
CA ARG A 84 19.92 6.05 12.17
C ARG A 84 19.47 5.95 10.71
N GLU A 85 19.12 4.75 10.26
CA GLU A 85 18.69 4.47 8.89
C GLU A 85 17.17 4.48 8.75
N LEU A 86 16.45 4.42 9.88
CA LEU A 86 15.00 4.28 9.88
C LEU A 86 14.33 5.49 9.23
N ARG A 87 13.48 5.19 8.29
CA ARG A 87 12.55 6.14 7.68
C ARG A 87 11.20 5.50 7.47
N GLY A 88 10.17 6.27 7.50
CA GLY A 88 8.83 5.74 7.33
C GLY A 88 7.75 6.79 7.24
N ALA A 89 6.56 6.32 6.94
CA ALA A 89 5.36 7.12 6.95
C ALA A 89 4.16 6.29 7.44
N VAL A 90 3.30 6.93 8.20
CA VAL A 90 1.98 6.42 8.58
C VAL A 90 0.94 7.36 7.98
N MET A 91 0.00 6.80 7.25
CA MET A 91 -1.06 7.55 6.59
C MET A 91 -2.42 7.06 7.06
N TRP A 92 -3.29 7.98 7.41
CA TRP A 92 -4.70 7.70 7.71
C TRP A 92 -5.55 8.34 6.62
N GLY A 93 -6.53 7.61 6.13
CA GLY A 93 -7.34 8.11 5.03
C GLY A 93 -8.50 7.21 4.67
N LYS A 94 -8.97 7.39 3.44
CA LYS A 94 -10.12 6.68 2.91
C LYS A 94 -9.69 5.67 1.85
N SER A 95 -10.34 4.53 1.88
CA SER A 95 -10.19 3.48 0.88
C SER A 95 -11.51 3.23 0.15
N ARG A 96 -11.41 2.80 -1.09
CA ARG A 96 -12.53 2.31 -1.90
C ARG A 96 -12.05 1.23 -2.87
N LEU A 97 -12.98 0.47 -3.41
CA LEU A 97 -12.69 -0.44 -4.51
C LEU A 97 -12.71 0.32 -5.83
N VAL A 98 -11.71 0.08 -6.67
CA VAL A 98 -11.63 0.65 -8.01
C VAL A 98 -12.52 -0.15 -8.95
N ARG A 99 -13.45 0.54 -9.63
CA ARG A 99 -14.39 -0.07 -10.56
C ARG A 99 -14.29 0.48 -11.98
N GLU A 100 -13.60 1.60 -12.16
CA GLU A 100 -13.43 2.28 -13.45
C GLU A 100 -12.48 1.48 -14.35
N GLY A 101 -12.99 0.98 -15.47
CA GLY A 101 -12.24 0.08 -16.36
C GLY A 101 -10.94 0.66 -16.91
N LYS A 102 -10.90 1.95 -17.25
CA LYS A 102 -9.69 2.64 -17.71
C LYS A 102 -8.62 2.70 -16.62
N LEU A 103 -9.02 2.96 -15.37
CA LEU A 103 -8.10 2.99 -14.23
C LEU A 103 -7.59 1.58 -13.93
N VAL A 104 -8.46 0.57 -13.94
CA VAL A 104 -8.05 -0.84 -13.78
C VAL A 104 -6.99 -1.24 -14.80
N ALA A 105 -7.19 -0.90 -16.07
CA ALA A 105 -6.23 -1.20 -17.14
C ALA A 105 -4.87 -0.50 -16.91
N LYS A 106 -4.91 0.78 -16.53
CA LYS A 106 -3.69 1.54 -16.19
C LYS A 106 -2.95 0.94 -15.00
N LEU A 107 -3.66 0.60 -13.92
CA LEU A 107 -3.07 -0.01 -12.74
C LEU A 107 -2.46 -1.37 -13.04
N THR A 108 -3.13 -2.21 -13.84
CA THR A 108 -2.60 -3.50 -14.27
C THR A 108 -1.26 -3.34 -14.97
N ALA A 109 -1.16 -2.40 -15.92
CA ALA A 109 0.10 -2.11 -16.62
C ALA A 109 1.20 -1.64 -15.66
N LEU A 110 0.89 -0.75 -14.72
CA LEU A 110 1.85 -0.25 -13.74
C LEU A 110 2.35 -1.35 -12.78
N PHE A 111 1.47 -2.22 -12.33
CA PHE A 111 1.85 -3.38 -11.52
C PHE A 111 2.75 -4.35 -12.28
N ASP A 112 2.45 -4.62 -13.54
CA ASP A 112 3.25 -5.52 -14.37
C ASP A 112 4.68 -4.97 -14.59
N VAL A 113 4.84 -3.67 -14.71
CA VAL A 113 6.16 -3.02 -14.79
C VAL A 113 6.89 -3.06 -13.46
N LYS A 114 6.26 -2.61 -12.37
CA LYS A 114 6.90 -2.52 -11.06
C LYS A 114 7.34 -3.87 -10.50
N TYR A 115 6.58 -4.92 -10.76
CA TYR A 115 6.78 -6.28 -10.22
C TYR A 115 7.08 -7.32 -11.31
N SER A 116 7.77 -6.91 -12.37
CA SER A 116 8.06 -7.75 -13.55
C SER A 116 8.90 -9.00 -13.23
N GLU A 117 9.83 -8.90 -12.28
CA GLU A 117 10.71 -10.01 -11.86
C GLU A 117 9.99 -11.10 -11.06
N ARG A 118 8.73 -10.90 -10.76
CA ARG A 118 7.94 -11.77 -9.90
C ARG A 118 7.35 -13.00 -10.58
N GLN A 119 7.48 -13.11 -11.88
CA GLN A 119 6.79 -14.17 -12.61
C GLN A 119 7.33 -15.56 -12.27
N TRP A 120 6.60 -16.27 -11.44
CA TRP A 120 6.73 -17.72 -11.33
C TRP A 120 6.38 -18.32 -12.68
N LYS A 121 7.25 -19.18 -13.21
CA LYS A 121 6.87 -19.97 -14.36
C LYS A 121 5.75 -20.93 -13.96
N ALA A 122 4.79 -21.15 -14.84
CA ALA A 122 3.65 -22.04 -14.54
C ALA A 122 4.11 -23.45 -14.13
N GLU A 123 5.26 -23.87 -14.63
CA GLU A 123 5.88 -25.18 -14.33
C GLU A 123 6.46 -25.26 -12.91
N GLU A 124 6.73 -24.11 -12.28
CA GLU A 124 7.29 -24.02 -10.92
C GLU A 124 6.20 -23.96 -9.83
N MET A 125 4.92 -23.91 -10.23
CA MET A 125 3.80 -23.79 -9.31
C MET A 125 3.02 -25.11 -9.21
N PRO A 126 2.51 -25.47 -8.01
CA PRO A 126 1.56 -26.57 -7.87
C PRO A 126 0.36 -26.36 -8.79
N LYS A 127 -0.12 -27.44 -9.42
CA LYS A 127 -1.24 -27.38 -10.38
C LYS A 127 -2.49 -26.72 -9.79
N GLU A 128 -2.78 -27.01 -8.51
CA GLU A 128 -3.91 -26.44 -7.78
C GLU A 128 -3.81 -24.93 -7.68
N TRP A 129 -2.62 -24.39 -7.47
CA TRP A 129 -2.36 -22.94 -7.44
C TRP A 129 -2.58 -22.29 -8.81
N VAL A 130 -2.18 -22.96 -9.88
CA VAL A 130 -2.39 -22.45 -11.24
C VAL A 130 -3.89 -22.35 -11.54
N GLU A 131 -4.67 -23.36 -11.15
CA GLU A 131 -6.12 -23.37 -11.35
C GLU A 131 -6.84 -22.32 -10.51
N GLU A 132 -6.48 -22.18 -9.23
CA GLU A 132 -7.01 -21.12 -8.36
C GLU A 132 -6.72 -19.74 -8.93
N ARG A 133 -5.49 -19.49 -9.37
CA ARG A 133 -5.09 -18.20 -9.96
C ARG A 133 -5.83 -17.87 -11.25
N ARG A 134 -6.18 -18.84 -12.05
CA ARG A 134 -7.03 -18.64 -13.26
C ARG A 134 -8.43 -18.16 -12.92
N LYS A 135 -8.94 -18.52 -11.76
CA LYS A 135 -10.27 -18.14 -11.26
C LYS A 135 -10.24 -16.81 -10.48
N GLU A 136 -9.05 -16.31 -10.14
CA GLU A 136 -8.89 -15.08 -9.34
C GLU A 136 -9.26 -13.84 -10.15
N THR A 137 -10.26 -13.10 -9.65
CA THR A 137 -10.52 -11.74 -10.10
C THR A 137 -9.65 -10.79 -9.30
N ARG A 138 -8.77 -10.05 -9.98
CA ARG A 138 -7.94 -9.04 -9.37
C ARG A 138 -8.78 -7.82 -9.03
N THR A 139 -8.68 -7.36 -7.79
CA THR A 139 -9.35 -6.15 -7.31
C THR A 139 -8.33 -5.13 -6.87
N TYR A 140 -8.53 -3.88 -7.26
CA TYR A 140 -7.69 -2.77 -6.84
C TYR A 140 -8.39 -1.97 -5.74
N ILE A 141 -7.62 -1.62 -4.71
CA ILE A 141 -8.02 -0.77 -3.60
C ILE A 141 -7.33 0.56 -3.77
N GLU A 142 -8.10 1.65 -3.89
CA GLU A 142 -7.58 3.01 -3.84
C GLU A 142 -7.52 3.48 -2.39
N PHE A 143 -6.42 4.06 -2.00
CA PHE A 143 -6.25 4.72 -0.72
C PHE A 143 -5.87 6.19 -0.94
N VAL A 144 -6.66 7.10 -0.37
CA VAL A 144 -6.43 8.54 -0.40
C VAL A 144 -6.06 9.01 0.99
N PRO A 145 -4.80 9.42 1.23
CA PRO A 145 -4.40 9.90 2.54
C PRO A 145 -5.04 11.24 2.88
N GLU A 146 -5.54 11.37 4.09
CA GLU A 146 -6.06 12.62 4.67
C GLU A 146 -5.08 13.21 5.68
N LYS A 147 -4.30 12.35 6.34
CA LYS A 147 -3.33 12.71 7.37
C LYS A 147 -2.09 11.85 7.22
N VAL A 148 -0.92 12.46 7.34
CA VAL A 148 0.37 11.77 7.20
C VAL A 148 1.30 12.17 8.35
N ASP A 149 1.91 11.18 8.99
CA ASP A 149 3.06 11.32 9.87
C ASP A 149 4.27 10.65 9.20
N SER A 150 5.43 11.29 9.24
CA SER A 150 6.63 10.77 8.55
C SER A 150 7.90 11.09 9.30
N TRP A 151 8.94 10.28 9.07
CA TRP A 151 10.27 10.47 9.65
C TRP A 151 11.35 9.93 8.70
N ASP A 152 12.50 10.56 8.72
CA ASP A 152 13.75 10.10 8.11
C ASP A 152 14.91 10.40 9.06
N ASN A 153 15.32 9.40 9.83
CA ASN A 153 16.37 9.54 10.83
C ASN A 153 17.75 9.82 10.23
N ARG A 154 17.91 9.64 8.93
CA ARG A 154 19.17 9.94 8.23
C ARG A 154 19.45 11.45 8.13
N LYS A 155 18.45 12.28 8.45
CA LYS A 155 18.59 13.75 8.48
C LYS A 155 19.35 14.28 9.70
N VAL A 156 19.71 13.40 10.65
CA VAL A 156 20.39 13.76 11.91
C VAL A 156 21.77 13.15 11.96
#